data_947331b75e00f46c99cb0650de0d30e4
#
_entry.id   947331b75e00f46c99cb0650de0d30e4
#
_cell.length_a   1.000
_cell.length_b   1.000
_cell.length_c   1.000
_cell.angle_alpha   90.00
_cell.angle_beta   90.00
_cell.angle_gamma   90.00
#
_symmetry.space_group_name_H-M   'P 1'
#
loop_
_entity.id
_entity.type
_entity.pdbx_description
1 polymer ?
#
loop_
_entity_poly.entity_id
_entity_poly.type
_entity_poly.pdbx_seq_one_letter_code
_entity_poly.pdbx_strand_id
1 'polypeptide(L)' 'MNAVVRNGCCEIRGGAGKPRVTLPPMNIDEAILHRDHVAVVLRNGYYQLYNTEGKLV' A
#
# COMPACT_ATOMS: atom_id res chain seq x y z
N MET A 1 -5.77 -10.52 -3.95
CA MET A 1 -5.39 -9.22 -3.33
C MET A 1 -4.17 -8.68 -4.03
N ASN A 2 -4.16 -7.41 -4.34
CA ASN A 2 -3.00 -6.77 -4.95
C ASN A 2 -2.86 -5.33 -4.45
N ALA A 3 -1.65 -4.79 -4.61
CA ALA A 3 -1.33 -3.41 -4.28
C ALA A 3 -0.94 -2.69 -5.56
N VAL A 4 -1.55 -1.54 -5.80
CA VAL A 4 -1.34 -0.75 -7.02
C VAL A 4 -0.89 0.65 -6.62
N VAL A 5 0.24 1.10 -7.20
CA VAL A 5 0.74 2.45 -6.99
C VAL A 5 0.37 3.31 -8.20
N ARG A 6 -0.26 4.44 -7.92
CA ARG A 6 -0.66 5.38 -8.96
C ARG A 6 -0.54 6.80 -8.41
N ASN A 7 0.21 7.64 -9.10
CA ASN A 7 0.42 9.05 -8.72
C ASN A 7 0.89 9.22 -7.27
N GLY A 8 1.80 8.35 -6.83
CA GLY A 8 2.35 8.40 -5.49
C GLY A 8 1.46 7.81 -4.40
N CYS A 9 0.29 7.31 -4.76
CA CYS A 9 -0.64 6.67 -3.81
C CYS A 9 -0.67 5.18 -4.04
N CYS A 10 -0.85 4.42 -2.96
CA CYS A 10 -1.00 2.98 -3.04
C CYS A 10 -2.40 2.58 -2.63
N GLU A 11 -3.04 1.78 -3.47
CA GLU A 11 -4.36 1.24 -3.22
C GLU A 11 -4.27 -0.27 -3.11
N ILE A 12 -4.84 -0.81 -2.04
CA ILE A 12 -4.91 -2.25 -1.83
C ILE A 12 -6.30 -2.71 -2.27
N ARG A 13 -6.33 -3.64 -3.21
CA ARG A 13 -7.58 -4.19 -3.74
C ARG A 13 -7.73 -5.63 -3.29
N GLY A 14 -8.79 -5.90 -2.55
CA GLY A 14 -8.98 -7.21 -1.94
C GLY A 14 -9.73 -8.23 -2.77
N GLY A 15 -10.26 -7.85 -3.92
CA GLY A 15 -11.05 -8.74 -4.75
C GLY A 15 -12.55 -8.46 -4.66
N ALA A 16 -13.36 -9.32 -5.28
CA ALA A 16 -14.80 -9.11 -5.38
C ALA A 16 -15.44 -8.98 -4.00
N GLY A 17 -16.27 -7.95 -3.84
CA GLY A 17 -17.03 -7.74 -2.60
C GLY A 17 -16.24 -7.12 -1.47
N LYS A 18 -14.95 -6.83 -1.64
CA LYS A 18 -14.14 -6.20 -0.60
C LYS A 18 -13.86 -4.75 -0.93
N PRO A 19 -13.87 -3.86 0.07
CA PRO A 19 -13.58 -2.46 -0.16
C PRO A 19 -12.12 -2.26 -0.52
N ARG A 20 -11.85 -1.19 -1.25
CA ARG A 20 -10.50 -0.76 -1.54
C ARG A 20 -9.96 0.00 -0.33
N VAL A 21 -8.67 -0.16 -0.07
CA VAL A 21 -8.00 0.54 1.01
C VAL A 21 -6.89 1.38 0.40
N THR A 22 -6.89 2.68 0.71
CA THR A 22 -5.83 3.58 0.26
C THR A 22 -4.88 3.85 1.43
N LEU A 23 -3.59 3.66 1.21
CA LEU A 23 -2.59 3.93 2.23
C LEU A 23 -2.42 5.44 2.44
N PRO A 24 -2.08 5.87 3.68
CA PRO A 24 -1.95 7.30 3.97
C PRO A 24 -0.91 8.07 3.17
N PRO A 25 0.30 7.53 2.88
CA PRO A 25 1.31 8.31 2.15
C PRO A 25 0.88 8.64 0.73
N MET A 26 1.32 9.81 0.25
CA MET A 26 1.08 10.25 -1.11
C MET A 26 2.37 10.42 -1.93
N ASN A 27 3.49 9.98 -1.38
CA ASN A 27 4.80 10.05 -2.03
C ASN A 27 5.40 8.65 -2.21
N ILE A 28 4.56 7.67 -2.46
CA ILE A 28 4.98 6.28 -2.63
C ILE A 28 5.58 6.09 -4.01
N ASP A 29 6.78 5.54 -4.05
CA ASP A 29 7.47 5.21 -5.28
C ASP A 29 7.20 3.77 -5.69
N GLU A 30 7.14 2.85 -4.72
CA GLU A 30 6.96 1.44 -4.97
C GLU A 30 6.22 0.80 -3.79
N ALA A 31 5.45 -0.25 -4.07
CA ALA A 31 4.78 -1.03 -3.04
C ALA A 31 4.93 -2.51 -3.35
N ILE A 32 5.20 -3.29 -2.30
CA ILE A 32 5.37 -4.74 -2.41
C ILE A 32 4.41 -5.39 -1.45
N LEU A 33 3.49 -6.18 -1.98
CA LEU A 33 2.56 -6.94 -1.16
C LEU A 33 3.20 -8.28 -0.79
N HIS A 34 3.23 -8.59 0.50
CA HIS A 34 3.73 -9.85 0.99
C HIS A 34 2.77 -10.38 2.05
N ARG A 35 2.04 -11.43 1.73
CA ARG A 35 1.00 -12.00 2.57
C ARG A 35 -0.04 -10.93 2.94
N ASP A 36 -0.16 -10.60 4.21
CA ASP A 36 -1.10 -9.60 4.72
C ASP A 36 -0.44 -8.27 5.06
N HIS A 37 0.78 -8.04 4.54
CA HIS A 37 1.52 -6.80 4.76
C HIS A 37 1.88 -6.17 3.42
N VAL A 38 2.00 -4.85 3.44
CA VAL A 38 2.44 -4.07 2.28
C VAL A 38 3.63 -3.22 2.70
N ALA A 39 4.77 -3.45 2.07
CA ALA A 39 5.95 -2.62 2.24
C ALA A 39 5.94 -1.55 1.16
N VAL A 40 6.01 -0.28 1.55
CA VAL A 40 6.05 0.83 0.60
C VAL A 40 7.38 1.55 0.71
N VAL A 41 7.93 1.90 -0.45
CA VAL A 41 9.15 2.71 -0.54
C VAL A 41 8.72 4.11 -0.94
N LEU A 42 9.09 5.09 -0.13
CA LEU A 42 8.75 6.48 -0.36
C LEU A 42 9.81 7.15 -1.23
N ARG A 43 9.42 8.23 -1.91
CA ARG A 43 10.34 8.97 -2.80
C ARG A 43 11.56 9.54 -2.08
N ASN A 44 11.44 9.80 -0.79
CA ASN A 44 12.56 10.32 0.00
C ASN A 44 13.53 9.23 0.47
N GLY A 45 13.32 7.98 0.05
CA GLY A 45 14.21 6.88 0.39
C GLY A 45 13.80 6.10 1.64
N TYR A 46 12.85 6.59 2.40
CA TYR A 46 12.32 5.85 3.54
C TYR A 46 11.33 4.80 3.07
N TYR A 47 11.10 3.81 3.91
CA TYR A 47 10.05 2.83 3.66
C TYR A 47 9.24 2.60 4.93
N GLN A 48 8.02 2.12 4.74
CA GLN A 48 7.08 1.85 5.81
C GLN A 48 6.36 0.53 5.55
N LEU A 49 5.90 -0.09 6.63
CA LEU A 49 5.16 -1.35 6.54
C LEU A 49 3.73 -1.11 7.02
N TYR A 50 2.78 -1.52 6.20
CA TYR A 50 1.35 -1.40 6.49
C TYR A 50 0.69 -2.77 6.46
N ASN A 51 -0.39 -2.91 7.20
CA ASN A 51 -1.24 -4.08 7.04
C ASN A 51 -2.25 -3.84 5.91
N THR A 52 -3.02 -4.85 5.56
CA THR A 52 -3.98 -4.75 4.46
C THR A 52 -5.20 -3.90 4.80
N GLU A 53 -5.31 -3.44 6.03
CA GLU A 53 -6.34 -2.48 6.45
C GLU A 53 -5.87 -1.04 6.31
N GLY A 54 -4.62 -0.83 5.89
CA GLY A 54 -4.07 0.49 5.69
C GLY A 54 -3.47 1.12 6.93
N LYS A 55 -3.22 0.33 7.95
CA LYS A 55 -2.65 0.82 9.21
C LYS A 55 -1.17 0.50 9.29
N LEU A 56 -0.40 1.45 9.81
CA LEU A 56 1.03 1.27 10.03
C LEU A 56 1.28 0.17 11.05
N VAL A 57 2.16 -0.73 10.71
CA VAL A 57 2.52 -1.85 11.57
C VAL A 57 3.64 -1.48 12.53
#